data_1ee5621da7ec07fc0e1e835657214583
#
_entry.id   1ee5621da7ec07fc0e1e835657214583
#
_cell.length_a   1.000
_cell.length_b   1.000
_cell.length_c   1.000
_cell.angle_alpha   90.00
_cell.angle_beta   90.00
_cell.angle_gamma   90.00
#
_symmetry.space_group_name_H-M   'P 1'
#
loop_
_entity.id
_entity.type
_entity.pdbx_description
1 polymer ?
#
loop_
_entity_poly.entity_id
_entity_poly.type
_entity_poly.pdbx_seq_one_letter_code
_entity_poly.pdbx_strand_id
1 'polypeptide(L)'
;RLGDSPELFPALFGMYAMYLVRGDVRSASALAGQLMPRSEHAADSAPTLYARIALGVTSYFMGQFPVALEHLETGISIYDPARHRALILRYGFDAGVWCLCYAAATDWHLGYPDRALKRCDEALALAEKLSNPFNLAQAELWISILRQFRREPRLVLENAESLITRSGEHGITDWLDWATCLRGWATAAQGSREEGIAQIREGLAALEAKGAGVWRPYFLCLLAEACMETNRVDEGLSAVTEALAAAAKHDEREHEAQILRLQGELLLRQSDSNAAQARNCFEQAIDLARKQSAKSFELRATASLARLLAQQGDRDKARAMLAEIYGWFTEGFETADLKEAKALLDQLSHAPARSRRH
;
A
#
# COMPACT_ATOMS: atom_id res chain seq x y z
N ARG A 1 1.51 41.20 -10.27
CA ARG A 1 2.01 40.36 -9.16
C ARG A 1 0.93 39.35 -8.81
N LEU A 2 1.13 38.07 -9.20
CA LEU A 2 0.19 36.94 -8.92
C LEU A 2 0.31 36.40 -7.48
N GLY A 3 1.06 37.10 -6.58
CA GLY A 3 1.53 36.56 -5.32
C GLY A 3 0.49 36.33 -4.22
N ASP A 4 -0.69 36.96 -4.27
CA ASP A 4 -1.66 36.95 -3.16
C ASP A 4 -3.12 36.69 -3.62
N SER A 5 -3.31 36.03 -4.78
CA SER A 5 -4.66 35.70 -5.25
C SER A 5 -5.24 34.53 -4.44
N PRO A 6 -6.49 34.65 -3.92
CA PRO A 6 -7.21 33.55 -3.25
C PRO A 6 -7.31 32.27 -4.08
N GLU A 7 -7.20 32.38 -5.40
CA GLU A 7 -7.29 31.26 -6.34
C GLU A 7 -5.94 30.53 -6.55
N LEU A 8 -4.83 31.11 -6.05
CA LEU A 8 -3.51 30.50 -6.23
C LEU A 8 -3.38 29.17 -5.51
N PHE A 9 -3.87 29.07 -4.25
CA PHE A 9 -3.79 27.83 -3.48
C PHE A 9 -4.58 26.68 -4.14
N PRO A 10 -5.86 26.83 -4.54
CA PRO A 10 -6.59 25.79 -5.27
C PRO A 10 -5.95 25.40 -6.61
N ALA A 11 -5.38 26.36 -7.34
CA ALA A 11 -4.69 26.06 -8.59
C ALA A 11 -3.43 25.20 -8.36
N LEU A 12 -2.60 25.52 -7.36
CA LEU A 12 -1.44 24.74 -6.98
C LEU A 12 -1.84 23.33 -6.49
N PHE A 13 -2.93 23.25 -5.71
CA PHE A 13 -3.46 21.96 -5.26
C PHE A 13 -3.97 21.11 -6.43
N GLY A 14 -4.65 21.70 -7.41
CA GLY A 14 -5.06 21.03 -8.63
C GLY A 14 -3.87 20.50 -9.44
N MET A 15 -2.80 21.28 -9.56
CA MET A 15 -1.55 20.82 -10.18
C MET A 15 -0.89 19.67 -9.39
N TYR A 16 -0.85 19.78 -8.07
CA TYR A 16 -0.40 18.70 -7.19
C TYR A 16 -1.18 17.41 -7.46
N ALA A 17 -2.51 17.48 -7.45
CA ALA A 17 -3.36 16.31 -7.69
C ALA A 17 -3.13 15.70 -9.08
N MET A 18 -2.95 16.52 -10.10
CA MET A 18 -2.63 16.08 -11.46
C MET A 18 -1.29 15.30 -11.52
N TYR A 19 -0.24 15.81 -10.90
CA TYR A 19 1.05 15.11 -10.87
C TYR A 19 0.94 13.81 -10.06
N LEU A 20 0.23 13.83 -8.93
CA LEU A 20 0.01 12.64 -8.12
C LEU A 20 -0.70 11.54 -8.91
N VAL A 21 -1.82 11.84 -9.59
CA VAL A 21 -2.56 10.86 -10.40
C VAL A 21 -1.69 10.27 -11.51
N ARG A 22 -0.81 11.07 -12.10
CA ARG A 22 0.15 10.60 -13.12
C ARG A 22 1.28 9.74 -12.55
N GLY A 23 1.37 9.59 -11.23
CA GLY A 23 2.43 8.88 -10.53
C GLY A 23 3.71 9.70 -10.37
N ASP A 24 3.75 10.96 -10.81
CA ASP A 24 4.93 11.83 -10.61
C ASP A 24 4.94 12.39 -9.18
N VAL A 25 5.27 11.50 -8.23
CA VAL A 25 5.31 11.79 -6.79
C VAL A 25 6.34 12.89 -6.48
N ARG A 26 7.46 12.92 -7.22
CA ARG A 26 8.50 13.95 -7.05
C ARG A 26 7.97 15.35 -7.32
N SER A 27 7.29 15.56 -8.44
CA SER A 27 6.69 16.85 -8.78
C SER A 27 5.54 17.21 -7.85
N ALA A 28 4.72 16.22 -7.47
CA ALA A 28 3.66 16.40 -6.48
C ALA A 28 4.22 16.85 -5.12
N SER A 29 5.30 16.22 -4.62
CA SER A 29 5.97 16.57 -3.35
C SER A 29 6.54 18.00 -3.38
N ALA A 30 7.14 18.41 -4.51
CA ALA A 30 7.65 19.77 -4.67
C ALA A 30 6.52 20.84 -4.57
N LEU A 31 5.33 20.53 -5.10
CA LEU A 31 4.16 21.39 -4.97
C LEU A 31 3.56 21.36 -3.57
N ALA A 32 3.47 20.17 -2.95
CA ALA A 32 3.00 20.03 -1.57
C ALA A 32 3.82 20.90 -0.59
N GLY A 33 5.15 20.92 -0.77
CA GLY A 33 6.04 21.80 0.00
C GLY A 33 5.77 23.30 -0.20
N GLN A 34 5.21 23.72 -1.34
CA GLN A 34 4.83 25.09 -1.59
C GLN A 34 3.47 25.49 -1.01
N LEU A 35 2.59 24.52 -0.74
CA LEU A 35 1.24 24.76 -0.21
C LEU A 35 1.28 25.17 1.27
N MET A 36 2.16 24.56 2.08
CA MET A 36 2.19 24.78 3.53
C MET A 36 2.47 26.25 3.93
N PRO A 37 3.54 26.91 3.44
CA PRO A 37 3.79 28.31 3.79
C PRO A 37 2.66 29.26 3.38
N ARG A 38 1.96 28.94 2.28
CA ARG A 38 0.82 29.74 1.80
C ARG A 38 -0.42 29.54 2.66
N SER A 39 -0.57 28.39 3.27
CA SER A 39 -1.70 28.11 4.16
C SER A 39 -1.61 28.83 5.51
N GLU A 40 -0.39 29.13 5.98
CA GLU A 40 -0.16 29.80 7.27
C GLU A 40 -0.69 31.26 7.30
N HIS A 41 -0.84 31.87 6.14
CA HIS A 41 -1.38 33.21 6.02
C HIS A 41 -2.89 33.27 5.74
N ALA A 42 -3.54 32.10 5.67
CA ALA A 42 -4.97 32.03 5.43
C ALA A 42 -5.78 32.25 6.71
N ALA A 43 -6.88 33.03 6.60
CA ALA A 43 -7.79 33.24 7.71
C ALA A 43 -8.64 32.01 8.07
N ASP A 44 -8.70 31.02 7.17
CA ASP A 44 -9.45 29.77 7.32
C ASP A 44 -8.48 28.58 7.48
N SER A 45 -8.93 27.53 8.18
CA SER A 45 -8.20 26.29 8.37
C SER A 45 -8.17 25.37 7.14
N ALA A 46 -9.02 25.62 6.14
CA ALA A 46 -9.12 24.79 4.95
C ALA A 46 -7.81 24.67 4.14
N PRO A 47 -7.07 25.76 3.82
CA PRO A 47 -5.79 25.65 3.14
C PRO A 47 -4.78 24.83 3.93
N THR A 48 -4.71 24.98 5.27
CA THR A 48 -3.83 24.20 6.12
C THR A 48 -4.19 22.71 6.08
N LEU A 49 -5.48 22.38 6.16
CA LEU A 49 -5.95 21.00 6.04
C LEU A 49 -5.51 20.34 4.72
N TYR A 50 -5.75 21.00 3.59
CA TYR A 50 -5.38 20.48 2.26
C TYR A 50 -3.85 20.46 2.05
N ALA A 51 -3.09 21.39 2.61
CA ALA A 51 -1.63 21.34 2.60
C ALA A 51 -1.11 20.13 3.41
N ARG A 52 -1.70 19.83 4.57
CA ARG A 52 -1.38 18.66 5.38
C ARG A 52 -1.69 17.36 4.65
N ILE A 53 -2.81 17.29 3.93
CA ILE A 53 -3.13 16.15 3.07
C ILE A 53 -2.05 15.97 2.00
N ALA A 54 -1.72 17.03 1.28
CA ALA A 54 -0.73 16.96 0.21
C ALA A 54 0.64 16.47 0.71
N LEU A 55 1.11 16.98 1.83
CA LEU A 55 2.36 16.54 2.47
C LEU A 55 2.26 15.10 2.98
N GLY A 56 1.17 14.75 3.67
CA GLY A 56 0.97 13.40 4.19
C GLY A 56 0.94 12.34 3.08
N VAL A 57 0.19 12.61 2.01
CA VAL A 57 0.06 11.68 0.88
C VAL A 57 1.37 11.53 0.10
N THR A 58 2.07 12.63 -0.19
CA THR A 58 3.38 12.53 -0.87
C THR A 58 4.43 11.84 0.00
N SER A 59 4.46 12.12 1.31
CA SER A 59 5.36 11.42 2.24
C SER A 59 5.04 9.91 2.30
N TYR A 60 3.76 9.52 2.24
CA TYR A 60 3.34 8.12 2.15
C TYR A 60 3.95 7.46 0.91
N PHE A 61 3.74 8.03 -0.29
CA PHE A 61 4.27 7.46 -1.53
C PHE A 61 5.80 7.45 -1.58
N MET A 62 6.47 8.40 -0.93
CA MET A 62 7.93 8.39 -0.79
C MET A 62 8.45 7.39 0.26
N GLY A 63 7.57 6.63 0.93
CA GLY A 63 7.94 5.68 1.98
C GLY A 63 8.38 6.34 3.28
N GLN A 64 8.04 7.60 3.51
CA GLN A 64 8.35 8.37 4.74
C GLN A 64 7.18 8.24 5.74
N PHE A 65 6.85 7.01 6.12
CA PHE A 65 5.62 6.70 6.87
C PHE A 65 5.44 7.46 8.19
N PRO A 66 6.48 7.65 9.04
CA PRO A 66 6.31 8.44 10.26
C PRO A 66 5.90 9.89 9.98
N VAL A 67 6.51 10.51 8.96
CA VAL A 67 6.21 11.89 8.53
C VAL A 67 4.81 11.97 7.91
N ALA A 68 4.45 10.97 7.09
CA ALA A 68 3.12 10.87 6.52
C ALA A 68 2.04 10.84 7.60
N LEU A 69 2.23 9.99 8.63
CA LEU A 69 1.27 9.86 9.72
C LEU A 69 1.10 11.16 10.50
N GLU A 70 2.20 11.87 10.82
CA GLU A 70 2.16 13.16 11.52
C GLU A 70 1.30 14.19 10.78
N HIS A 71 1.51 14.32 9.46
CA HIS A 71 0.71 15.23 8.64
C HIS A 71 -0.76 14.82 8.58
N LEU A 72 -1.04 13.55 8.38
CA LEU A 72 -2.41 13.03 8.27
C LEU A 72 -3.17 13.14 9.60
N GLU A 73 -2.54 12.85 10.73
CA GLU A 73 -3.14 13.03 12.06
C GLU A 73 -3.44 14.48 12.37
N THR A 74 -2.52 15.39 11.98
CA THR A 74 -2.78 16.83 12.08
C THR A 74 -3.99 17.21 11.21
N GLY A 75 -4.08 16.66 9.98
CA GLY A 75 -5.24 16.85 9.11
C GLY A 75 -6.55 16.36 9.75
N ILE A 76 -6.54 15.16 10.33
CA ILE A 76 -7.71 14.61 11.08
C ILE A 76 -8.12 15.54 12.22
N SER A 77 -7.16 16.08 12.97
CA SER A 77 -7.43 16.98 14.10
C SER A 77 -8.02 18.36 13.70
N ILE A 78 -7.66 18.85 12.52
CA ILE A 78 -8.18 20.10 11.95
C ILE A 78 -9.57 19.90 11.32
N TYR A 79 -9.86 18.70 10.84
CA TYR A 79 -11.08 18.44 10.08
C TYR A 79 -12.34 18.61 10.92
N ASP A 80 -13.27 19.44 10.42
CA ASP A 80 -14.61 19.66 10.96
C ASP A 80 -15.64 19.47 9.84
N PRO A 81 -16.50 18.45 9.88
CA PRO A 81 -17.49 18.19 8.85
C PRO A 81 -18.44 19.36 8.61
N ALA A 82 -18.79 20.14 9.66
CA ALA A 82 -19.71 21.28 9.53
C ALA A 82 -19.11 22.42 8.69
N ARG A 83 -17.79 22.56 8.74
CA ARG A 83 -17.06 23.63 8.03
C ARG A 83 -16.50 23.18 6.68
N HIS A 84 -16.01 21.94 6.60
CA HIS A 84 -15.19 21.47 5.47
C HIS A 84 -15.94 20.64 4.43
N ARG A 85 -17.13 20.11 4.76
CA ARG A 85 -17.89 19.26 3.82
C ARG A 85 -18.23 19.97 2.47
N ALA A 86 -18.47 21.28 2.48
CA ALA A 86 -18.76 22.02 1.26
C ALA A 86 -17.56 22.13 0.31
N LEU A 87 -16.34 21.90 0.81
CA LEU A 87 -15.11 22.03 0.03
C LEU A 87 -14.92 20.88 -0.95
N ILE A 88 -15.70 19.80 -0.85
CA ILE A 88 -15.71 18.73 -1.86
C ILE A 88 -16.01 19.27 -3.28
N LEU A 89 -16.85 20.31 -3.40
CA LEU A 89 -17.13 20.94 -4.68
C LEU A 89 -15.92 21.66 -5.28
N ARG A 90 -14.96 22.05 -4.44
CA ARG A 90 -13.75 22.77 -4.87
C ARG A 90 -12.56 21.84 -5.09
N TYR A 91 -12.40 20.81 -4.27
CA TYR A 91 -11.23 19.94 -4.26
C TYR A 91 -11.51 18.52 -4.76
N GLY A 92 -12.80 18.18 -5.00
CA GLY A 92 -13.21 16.89 -5.58
C GLY A 92 -13.39 15.74 -4.59
N PHE A 93 -12.96 15.89 -3.33
CA PHE A 93 -13.05 14.84 -2.31
C PHE A 93 -13.24 15.43 -0.91
N ASP A 94 -13.68 14.59 0.04
CA ASP A 94 -13.77 14.97 1.46
C ASP A 94 -12.41 14.77 2.15
N ALA A 95 -11.93 15.83 2.78
CA ALA A 95 -10.61 15.87 3.43
C ALA A 95 -10.49 14.89 4.60
N GLY A 96 -11.56 14.71 5.39
CA GLY A 96 -11.59 13.80 6.54
C GLY A 96 -11.48 12.34 6.11
N VAL A 97 -12.29 11.94 5.13
CA VAL A 97 -12.24 10.60 4.54
C VAL A 97 -10.84 10.33 3.97
N TRP A 98 -10.26 11.28 3.24
CA TRP A 98 -8.93 11.15 2.64
C TRP A 98 -7.83 10.96 3.69
N CYS A 99 -7.82 11.81 4.73
CA CYS A 99 -6.85 11.69 5.81
C CYS A 99 -6.93 10.34 6.52
N LEU A 100 -8.15 9.88 6.84
CA LEU A 100 -8.37 8.60 7.52
C LEU A 100 -7.89 7.40 6.67
N CYS A 101 -8.19 7.41 5.37
CA CYS A 101 -7.76 6.34 4.45
C CYS A 101 -6.23 6.22 4.37
N TYR A 102 -5.53 7.33 4.13
CA TYR A 102 -4.07 7.31 4.05
C TYR A 102 -3.41 7.05 5.41
N ALA A 103 -3.99 7.55 6.51
CA ALA A 103 -3.52 7.23 7.85
C ALA A 103 -3.67 5.72 8.16
N ALA A 104 -4.76 5.10 7.72
CA ALA A 104 -4.95 3.66 7.86
C ALA A 104 -3.88 2.85 7.11
N ALA A 105 -3.61 3.18 5.85
CA ALA A 105 -2.54 2.53 5.09
C ALA A 105 -1.16 2.75 5.74
N THR A 106 -0.90 3.97 6.22
CA THR A 106 0.34 4.31 6.90
C THR A 106 0.51 3.51 8.21
N ASP A 107 -0.56 3.39 9.01
CA ASP A 107 -0.55 2.58 10.23
C ASP A 107 -0.22 1.12 9.96
N TRP A 108 -0.78 0.54 8.89
CA TRP A 108 -0.45 -0.83 8.51
C TRP A 108 1.05 -0.98 8.17
N HIS A 109 1.62 -0.07 7.38
CA HIS A 109 3.06 -0.11 7.07
C HIS A 109 3.92 -0.02 8.34
N LEU A 110 3.54 0.87 9.25
CA LEU A 110 4.21 1.05 10.55
C LEU A 110 4.04 -0.15 11.50
N GLY A 111 3.22 -1.16 11.17
CA GLY A 111 3.03 -2.38 11.95
C GLY A 111 1.86 -2.34 12.94
N TYR A 112 0.86 -1.50 12.69
CA TYR A 112 -0.36 -1.40 13.50
C TYR A 112 -1.61 -1.81 12.68
N PRO A 113 -1.78 -3.10 12.36
CA PRO A 113 -2.83 -3.56 11.45
C PRO A 113 -4.25 -3.49 12.02
N ASP A 114 -4.44 -3.52 13.34
CA ASP A 114 -5.78 -3.39 13.95
C ASP A 114 -6.17 -1.92 14.05
N ARG A 115 -5.21 -1.03 14.38
CA ARG A 115 -5.42 0.41 14.31
C ARG A 115 -5.73 0.88 12.87
N ALA A 116 -5.05 0.32 11.88
CA ALA A 116 -5.33 0.57 10.47
C ALA A 116 -6.77 0.19 10.09
N LEU A 117 -7.25 -0.98 10.51
CA LEU A 117 -8.62 -1.43 10.25
C LEU A 117 -9.64 -0.49 10.89
N LYS A 118 -9.43 -0.11 12.15
CA LYS A 118 -10.30 0.83 12.86
C LYS A 118 -10.40 2.17 12.13
N ARG A 119 -9.30 2.71 11.59
CA ARG A 119 -9.32 3.96 10.81
C ARG A 119 -10.08 3.82 9.49
N CYS A 120 -10.00 2.67 8.82
CA CYS A 120 -10.83 2.39 7.64
C CYS A 120 -12.33 2.37 8.00
N ASP A 121 -12.69 1.75 9.13
CA ASP A 121 -14.08 1.74 9.60
C ASP A 121 -14.56 3.17 9.93
N GLU A 122 -13.71 4.00 10.54
CA GLU A 122 -14.00 5.42 10.79
C GLU A 122 -14.17 6.21 9.48
N ALA A 123 -13.33 5.95 8.46
CA ALA A 123 -13.46 6.57 7.14
C ALA A 123 -14.78 6.18 6.45
N LEU A 124 -15.15 4.89 6.51
CA LEU A 124 -16.41 4.40 5.95
C LEU A 124 -17.61 5.03 6.64
N ALA A 125 -17.64 5.04 7.97
CA ALA A 125 -18.72 5.65 8.74
C ALA A 125 -18.86 7.16 8.47
N LEU A 126 -17.73 7.87 8.27
CA LEU A 126 -17.75 9.28 7.88
C LEU A 126 -18.31 9.46 6.46
N ALA A 127 -17.88 8.63 5.49
CA ALA A 127 -18.34 8.68 4.12
C ALA A 127 -19.86 8.41 4.00
N GLU A 128 -20.37 7.43 4.75
CA GLU A 128 -21.82 7.14 4.86
C GLU A 128 -22.60 8.35 5.38
N LYS A 129 -22.12 8.95 6.47
CA LYS A 129 -22.75 10.14 7.09
C LYS A 129 -22.77 11.34 6.14
N LEU A 130 -21.75 11.49 5.29
CA LEU A 130 -21.68 12.55 4.29
C LEU A 130 -22.65 12.31 3.12
N SER A 131 -23.12 11.08 2.93
CA SER A 131 -24.07 10.69 1.87
C SER A 131 -23.60 11.11 0.45
N ASN A 132 -22.28 11.02 0.22
CA ASN A 132 -21.68 11.34 -1.08
C ASN A 132 -21.14 10.03 -1.71
N PRO A 133 -21.67 9.61 -2.87
CA PRO A 133 -21.29 8.34 -3.51
C PRO A 133 -19.79 8.22 -3.83
N PHE A 134 -19.12 9.31 -4.20
CA PHE A 134 -17.70 9.32 -4.50
C PHE A 134 -16.85 9.03 -3.25
N ASN A 135 -17.15 9.70 -2.12
CA ASN A 135 -16.42 9.46 -0.87
C ASN A 135 -16.67 8.05 -0.34
N LEU A 136 -17.89 7.52 -0.52
CA LEU A 136 -18.21 6.15 -0.13
C LEU A 136 -17.42 5.13 -0.95
N ALA A 137 -17.42 5.28 -2.28
CA ALA A 137 -16.64 4.43 -3.17
C ALA A 137 -15.14 4.49 -2.84
N GLN A 138 -14.63 5.67 -2.51
CA GLN A 138 -13.26 5.85 -2.06
C GLN A 138 -12.96 5.09 -0.76
N ALA A 139 -13.78 5.23 0.27
CA ALA A 139 -13.59 4.52 1.54
C ALA A 139 -13.67 3.00 1.36
N GLU A 140 -14.58 2.50 0.51
CA GLU A 140 -14.70 1.09 0.14
C GLU A 140 -13.47 0.57 -0.60
N LEU A 141 -12.88 1.36 -1.49
CA LEU A 141 -11.62 1.01 -2.14
C LEU A 141 -10.49 0.85 -1.11
N TRP A 142 -10.35 1.82 -0.21
CA TRP A 142 -9.28 1.80 0.78
C TRP A 142 -9.40 0.65 1.79
N ILE A 143 -10.62 0.27 2.21
CA ILE A 143 -10.79 -0.92 3.03
C ILE A 143 -10.43 -2.19 2.26
N SER A 144 -10.71 -2.23 0.94
CA SER A 144 -10.29 -3.36 0.08
C SER A 144 -8.76 -3.45 -0.03
N ILE A 145 -8.06 -2.32 -0.19
CA ILE A 145 -6.60 -2.25 -0.19
C ILE A 145 -6.04 -2.72 1.15
N LEU A 146 -6.59 -2.24 2.28
CA LEU A 146 -6.14 -2.66 3.60
C LEU A 146 -6.36 -4.17 3.83
N ARG A 147 -7.48 -4.72 3.39
CA ARG A 147 -7.74 -6.17 3.46
C ARG A 147 -6.80 -6.97 2.58
N GLN A 148 -6.39 -6.42 1.43
CA GLN A 148 -5.33 -7.02 0.62
C GLN A 148 -3.99 -6.99 1.37
N PHE A 149 -3.62 -5.89 2.01
CA PHE A 149 -2.44 -5.80 2.86
C PHE A 149 -2.47 -6.84 4.01
N ARG A 150 -3.63 -7.10 4.59
CA ARG A 150 -3.85 -8.12 5.63
C ARG A 150 -3.94 -9.54 5.08
N ARG A 151 -3.93 -9.72 3.74
CA ARG A 151 -4.05 -11.00 3.02
C ARG A 151 -5.38 -11.72 3.33
N GLU A 152 -6.48 -11.00 3.17
CA GLU A 152 -7.86 -11.45 3.40
C GLU A 152 -8.63 -11.59 2.06
N PRO A 153 -8.29 -12.54 1.15
CA PRO A 153 -8.73 -12.54 -0.25
C PRO A 153 -10.25 -12.63 -0.41
N ARG A 154 -10.97 -13.38 0.47
CA ARG A 154 -12.42 -13.48 0.39
C ARG A 154 -13.08 -12.11 0.57
N LEU A 155 -12.63 -11.35 1.57
CA LEU A 155 -13.18 -10.02 1.87
C LEU A 155 -12.79 -8.99 0.81
N VAL A 156 -11.60 -9.12 0.21
CA VAL A 156 -11.19 -8.28 -0.93
C VAL A 156 -12.10 -8.53 -2.13
N LEU A 157 -12.42 -9.80 -2.44
CA LEU A 157 -13.31 -10.13 -3.56
C LEU A 157 -14.70 -9.54 -3.35
N GLU A 158 -15.32 -9.77 -2.19
CA GLU A 158 -16.64 -9.26 -1.82
C GLU A 158 -16.69 -7.72 -1.96
N ASN A 159 -15.68 -7.02 -1.44
CA ASN A 159 -15.64 -5.56 -1.47
C ASN A 159 -15.38 -5.02 -2.89
N ALA A 160 -14.48 -5.64 -3.66
CA ALA A 160 -14.18 -5.21 -5.02
C ALA A 160 -15.39 -5.38 -5.95
N GLU A 161 -16.13 -6.48 -5.85
CA GLU A 161 -17.36 -6.72 -6.62
C GLU A 161 -18.47 -5.71 -6.26
N SER A 162 -18.64 -5.44 -4.96
CA SER A 162 -19.57 -4.41 -4.48
C SER A 162 -19.21 -3.03 -5.03
N LEU A 163 -17.93 -2.65 -4.97
CA LEU A 163 -17.43 -1.37 -5.46
C LEU A 163 -17.63 -1.24 -6.98
N ILE A 164 -17.33 -2.29 -7.76
CA ILE A 164 -17.52 -2.30 -9.22
C ILE A 164 -19.00 -2.10 -9.56
N THR A 165 -19.90 -2.83 -8.91
CA THR A 165 -21.34 -2.73 -9.14
C THR A 165 -21.86 -1.32 -8.84
N ARG A 166 -21.56 -0.80 -7.67
CA ARG A 166 -22.00 0.53 -7.20
C ARG A 166 -21.41 1.65 -8.04
N SER A 167 -20.14 1.54 -8.41
CA SER A 167 -19.49 2.52 -9.28
C SER A 167 -20.14 2.59 -10.66
N GLY A 168 -20.55 1.43 -11.20
CA GLY A 168 -21.32 1.37 -12.45
C GLY A 168 -22.67 2.06 -12.36
N GLU A 169 -23.41 1.87 -11.26
CA GLU A 169 -24.71 2.49 -11.02
C GLU A 169 -24.65 4.03 -10.89
N HIS A 170 -23.55 4.54 -10.34
CA HIS A 170 -23.37 5.99 -10.11
C HIS A 170 -22.46 6.67 -11.13
N GLY A 171 -21.96 5.96 -12.13
CA GLY A 171 -21.06 6.51 -13.17
C GLY A 171 -19.67 6.92 -12.61
N ILE A 172 -19.24 6.36 -11.47
CA ILE A 172 -17.94 6.63 -10.85
C ILE A 172 -16.90 5.71 -11.50
N THR A 173 -16.15 6.19 -12.47
CA THR A 173 -15.18 5.37 -13.22
C THR A 173 -13.76 5.40 -12.66
N ASP A 174 -13.47 6.32 -11.72
CA ASP A 174 -12.10 6.55 -11.24
C ASP A 174 -11.51 5.37 -10.48
N TRP A 175 -12.33 4.62 -9.75
CA TRP A 175 -11.90 3.52 -8.90
C TRP A 175 -12.12 2.11 -9.51
N LEU A 176 -12.77 2.02 -10.68
CA LEU A 176 -13.10 0.72 -11.30
C LEU A 176 -11.87 -0.09 -11.66
N ASP A 177 -10.83 0.55 -12.21
CA ASP A 177 -9.63 -0.15 -12.66
C ASP A 177 -8.82 -0.67 -11.47
N TRP A 178 -8.78 0.09 -10.38
CA TRP A 178 -8.16 -0.33 -9.11
C TRP A 178 -8.92 -1.50 -8.49
N ALA A 179 -10.25 -1.41 -8.43
CA ALA A 179 -11.10 -2.50 -7.95
C ALA A 179 -10.95 -3.77 -8.83
N THR A 180 -10.77 -3.60 -10.15
CA THR A 180 -10.50 -4.72 -11.07
C THR A 180 -9.17 -5.41 -10.77
N CYS A 181 -8.10 -4.66 -10.48
CA CYS A 181 -6.82 -5.23 -10.06
C CYS A 181 -6.95 -5.99 -8.72
N LEU A 182 -7.65 -5.42 -7.75
CA LEU A 182 -7.88 -6.04 -6.43
C LEU A 182 -8.73 -7.31 -6.55
N ARG A 183 -9.81 -7.26 -7.35
CA ARG A 183 -10.62 -8.44 -7.67
C ARG A 183 -9.76 -9.54 -8.28
N GLY A 184 -8.91 -9.19 -9.25
CA GLY A 184 -8.01 -10.13 -9.89
C GLY A 184 -7.04 -10.81 -8.91
N TRP A 185 -6.44 -10.05 -7.99
CA TRP A 185 -5.60 -10.61 -6.94
C TRP A 185 -6.38 -11.59 -6.04
N ALA A 186 -7.57 -11.19 -5.62
CA ALA A 186 -8.41 -12.01 -4.76
C ALA A 186 -8.91 -13.28 -5.46
N THR A 187 -9.24 -13.20 -6.75
CA THR A 187 -9.65 -14.33 -7.62
C THR A 187 -8.49 -15.32 -7.75
N ALA A 188 -7.27 -14.84 -8.02
CA ALA A 188 -6.07 -15.68 -8.10
C ALA A 188 -5.77 -16.37 -6.77
N ALA A 189 -5.82 -15.65 -5.66
CA ALA A 189 -5.56 -16.16 -4.32
C ALA A 189 -6.58 -17.23 -3.87
N GLN A 190 -7.79 -17.24 -4.44
CA GLN A 190 -8.84 -18.23 -4.18
C GLN A 190 -8.83 -19.42 -5.17
N GLY A 191 -7.83 -19.50 -6.04
CA GLY A 191 -7.58 -20.65 -6.90
C GLY A 191 -7.88 -20.45 -8.39
N SER A 192 -8.68 -19.45 -8.80
CA SER A 192 -8.91 -19.09 -10.21
C SER A 192 -7.77 -18.23 -10.77
N ARG A 193 -6.57 -18.81 -10.79
CA ARG A 193 -5.30 -18.09 -10.97
C ARG A 193 -5.18 -17.38 -12.32
N GLU A 194 -5.47 -18.06 -13.41
CA GLU A 194 -5.36 -17.50 -14.77
C GLU A 194 -6.36 -16.36 -14.99
N GLU A 195 -7.58 -16.53 -14.49
CA GLU A 195 -8.61 -15.49 -14.52
C GLU A 195 -8.17 -14.25 -13.72
N GLY A 196 -7.62 -14.46 -12.50
CA GLY A 196 -7.13 -13.39 -11.66
C GLY A 196 -5.99 -12.61 -12.33
N ILE A 197 -5.03 -13.28 -12.96
CA ILE A 197 -3.95 -12.64 -13.73
C ILE A 197 -4.52 -11.82 -14.88
N ALA A 198 -5.50 -12.34 -15.61
CA ALA A 198 -6.14 -11.62 -16.71
C ALA A 198 -6.84 -10.34 -16.21
N GLN A 199 -7.54 -10.40 -15.09
CA GLN A 199 -8.21 -9.25 -14.48
C GLN A 199 -7.21 -8.19 -14.00
N ILE A 200 -6.07 -8.56 -13.38
CA ILE A 200 -5.03 -7.60 -12.97
C ILE A 200 -4.47 -6.88 -14.20
N ARG A 201 -4.20 -7.61 -15.29
CA ARG A 201 -3.70 -7.02 -16.54
C ARG A 201 -4.72 -6.07 -17.19
N GLU A 202 -6.00 -6.44 -17.18
CA GLU A 202 -7.09 -5.56 -17.63
C GLU A 202 -7.09 -4.23 -16.87
N GLY A 203 -7.04 -4.29 -15.53
CA GLY A 203 -6.99 -3.09 -14.68
C GLY A 203 -5.73 -2.24 -14.95
N LEU A 204 -4.55 -2.86 -15.04
CA LEU A 204 -3.30 -2.15 -15.36
C LEU A 204 -3.34 -1.47 -16.73
N ALA A 205 -3.87 -2.15 -17.77
CA ALA A 205 -4.00 -1.59 -19.10
C ALA A 205 -5.00 -0.42 -19.14
N ALA A 206 -6.10 -0.52 -18.40
CA ALA A 206 -7.08 0.56 -18.30
C ALA A 206 -6.52 1.80 -17.59
N LEU A 207 -5.75 1.62 -16.51
CA LEU A 207 -5.04 2.70 -15.82
C LEU A 207 -4.04 3.40 -16.75
N GLU A 208 -3.26 2.63 -17.50
CA GLU A 208 -2.31 3.17 -18.47
C GLU A 208 -2.99 3.98 -19.58
N ALA A 209 -4.09 3.47 -20.12
CA ALA A 209 -4.88 4.16 -21.14
C ALA A 209 -5.44 5.52 -20.66
N LYS A 210 -5.73 5.65 -19.35
CA LYS A 210 -6.17 6.90 -18.70
C LYS A 210 -4.99 7.82 -18.31
N GLY A 211 -3.73 7.36 -18.45
CA GLY A 211 -2.54 8.07 -17.97
C GLY A 211 -2.45 8.15 -16.43
N ALA A 212 -3.14 7.27 -15.72
CA ALA A 212 -3.06 7.12 -14.27
C ALA A 212 -1.86 6.23 -13.92
N GLY A 213 -0.80 6.84 -13.38
CA GLY A 213 0.45 6.15 -13.06
C GLY A 213 0.63 5.81 -11.59
N VAL A 214 -0.08 6.51 -10.70
CA VAL A 214 0.00 6.28 -9.26
C VAL A 214 -0.47 4.86 -8.89
N TRP A 215 0.21 4.22 -7.94
CA TRP A 215 -0.01 2.84 -7.52
C TRP A 215 0.36 1.76 -8.55
N ARG A 216 0.98 2.14 -9.68
CA ARG A 216 1.46 1.16 -10.66
C ARG A 216 2.44 0.14 -10.03
N PRO A 217 3.43 0.53 -9.21
CA PRO A 217 4.31 -0.43 -8.53
C PRO A 217 3.55 -1.42 -7.65
N TYR A 218 2.52 -0.96 -6.93
CA TYR A 218 1.67 -1.83 -6.11
C TYR A 218 0.89 -2.86 -6.94
N PHE A 219 0.21 -2.44 -8.01
CA PHE A 219 -0.57 -3.39 -8.85
C PHE A 219 0.34 -4.38 -9.58
N LEU A 220 1.55 -3.99 -9.94
CA LEU A 220 2.56 -4.92 -10.46
C LEU A 220 3.04 -5.91 -9.39
N CYS A 221 3.08 -5.55 -8.09
CA CYS A 221 3.28 -6.52 -7.02
C CYS A 221 2.16 -7.56 -6.98
N LEU A 222 0.90 -7.14 -7.12
CA LEU A 222 -0.24 -8.07 -7.14
C LEU A 222 -0.14 -9.05 -8.32
N LEU A 223 0.29 -8.57 -9.49
CA LEU A 223 0.54 -9.42 -10.66
C LEU A 223 1.67 -10.41 -10.39
N ALA A 224 2.78 -9.95 -9.81
CA ALA A 224 3.92 -10.81 -9.47
C ALA A 224 3.53 -11.90 -8.44
N GLU A 225 2.72 -11.56 -7.41
CA GLU A 225 2.19 -12.52 -6.46
C GLU A 225 1.30 -13.58 -7.15
N ALA A 226 0.39 -13.17 -8.04
CA ALA A 226 -0.45 -14.08 -8.79
C ALA A 226 0.37 -15.02 -9.72
N CYS A 227 1.41 -14.49 -10.35
CA CYS A 227 2.33 -15.27 -11.19
C CYS A 227 3.12 -16.31 -10.38
N MET A 228 3.53 -16.01 -9.15
CA MET A 228 4.19 -16.98 -8.27
C MET A 228 3.33 -18.22 -8.01
N GLU A 229 2.02 -18.04 -7.88
CA GLU A 229 1.09 -19.14 -7.60
C GLU A 229 0.79 -20.03 -8.83
N THR A 230 1.14 -19.58 -10.05
CA THR A 230 0.90 -20.27 -11.32
C THR A 230 2.19 -20.83 -11.96
N ASN A 231 3.32 -20.73 -11.28
CA ASN A 231 4.64 -21.06 -11.82
C ASN A 231 5.03 -20.26 -13.08
N ARG A 232 4.43 -19.07 -13.27
CA ARG A 232 4.79 -18.11 -14.35
C ARG A 232 5.92 -17.20 -13.88
N VAL A 233 7.04 -17.83 -13.48
CA VAL A 233 8.13 -17.15 -12.78
C VAL A 233 8.73 -16.02 -13.59
N ASP A 234 8.99 -16.23 -14.88
CA ASP A 234 9.61 -15.22 -15.74
C ASP A 234 8.72 -13.99 -15.94
N GLU A 235 7.40 -14.20 -15.99
CA GLU A 235 6.44 -13.10 -16.03
C GLU A 235 6.39 -12.34 -14.71
N GLY A 236 6.41 -13.05 -13.58
CA GLY A 236 6.51 -12.43 -12.27
C GLY A 236 7.79 -11.58 -12.13
N LEU A 237 8.94 -12.07 -12.60
CA LEU A 237 10.20 -11.32 -12.62
C LEU A 237 10.13 -10.10 -13.53
N SER A 238 9.43 -10.20 -14.68
CA SER A 238 9.19 -9.04 -15.54
C SER A 238 8.36 -7.97 -14.84
N ALA A 239 7.26 -8.37 -14.17
CA ALA A 239 6.42 -7.45 -13.41
C ALA A 239 7.19 -6.76 -12.27
N VAL A 240 8.03 -7.49 -11.54
CA VAL A 240 8.90 -6.93 -10.49
C VAL A 240 9.91 -5.93 -11.06
N THR A 241 10.53 -6.26 -12.21
CA THR A 241 11.49 -5.36 -12.88
C THR A 241 10.82 -4.06 -13.29
N GLU A 242 9.63 -4.15 -13.87
CA GLU A 242 8.83 -2.99 -14.24
C GLU A 242 8.42 -2.16 -13.02
N ALA A 243 8.01 -2.81 -11.92
CA ALA A 243 7.65 -2.16 -10.67
C ALA A 243 8.81 -1.34 -10.08
N LEU A 244 10.02 -1.91 -10.04
CA LEU A 244 11.24 -1.21 -9.58
C LEU A 244 11.57 -0.02 -10.47
N ALA A 245 11.44 -0.18 -11.80
CA ALA A 245 11.68 0.90 -12.74
C ALA A 245 10.68 2.06 -12.57
N ALA A 246 9.39 1.74 -12.37
CA ALA A 246 8.34 2.72 -12.12
C ALA A 246 8.57 3.45 -10.79
N ALA A 247 8.86 2.73 -9.71
CA ALA A 247 9.17 3.29 -8.40
C ALA A 247 10.36 4.26 -8.45
N ALA A 248 11.45 3.87 -9.09
CA ALA A 248 12.66 4.69 -9.20
C ALA A 248 12.44 5.94 -10.06
N LYS A 249 11.66 5.83 -11.14
CA LYS A 249 11.41 6.94 -12.08
C LYS A 249 10.69 8.11 -11.40
N HIS A 250 9.76 7.81 -10.51
CA HIS A 250 8.81 8.77 -9.98
C HIS A 250 8.89 9.00 -8.47
N ASP A 251 9.84 8.34 -7.76
CA ASP A 251 9.98 8.33 -6.29
C ASP A 251 8.75 7.75 -5.55
N GLU A 252 8.03 6.81 -6.18
CA GLU A 252 6.94 6.04 -5.58
C GLU A 252 7.53 4.80 -4.88
N ARG A 253 7.88 4.93 -3.60
CA ARG A 253 8.75 3.99 -2.87
C ARG A 253 8.06 3.18 -1.78
N GLU A 254 6.76 3.41 -1.56
CA GLU A 254 6.03 2.80 -0.45
C GLU A 254 5.99 1.26 -0.53
N HIS A 255 6.06 0.68 -1.74
CA HIS A 255 6.09 -0.77 -1.94
C HIS A 255 7.47 -1.33 -2.33
N GLU A 256 8.53 -0.53 -2.40
CA GLU A 256 9.84 -0.95 -2.91
C GLU A 256 10.43 -2.13 -2.08
N ALA A 257 10.26 -2.14 -0.75
CA ALA A 257 10.67 -3.26 0.10
C ALA A 257 9.90 -4.56 -0.23
N GLN A 258 8.60 -4.48 -0.53
CA GLN A 258 7.80 -5.63 -0.95
C GLN A 258 8.21 -6.12 -2.34
N ILE A 259 8.51 -5.22 -3.27
CA ILE A 259 8.97 -5.56 -4.62
C ILE A 259 10.29 -6.35 -4.53
N LEU A 260 11.25 -5.87 -3.73
CA LEU A 260 12.53 -6.56 -3.51
C LEU A 260 12.32 -7.95 -2.89
N ARG A 261 11.42 -8.08 -1.91
CA ARG A 261 11.06 -9.37 -1.34
C ARG A 261 10.49 -10.33 -2.40
N LEU A 262 9.55 -9.87 -3.22
CA LEU A 262 8.95 -10.67 -4.29
C LEU A 262 9.99 -11.10 -5.32
N GLN A 263 10.95 -10.22 -5.66
CA GLN A 263 12.08 -10.57 -6.52
C GLN A 263 12.86 -11.77 -5.95
N GLY A 264 13.19 -11.73 -4.67
CA GLY A 264 13.89 -12.83 -4.01
C GLY A 264 13.11 -14.15 -4.03
N GLU A 265 11.80 -14.10 -3.76
CA GLU A 265 10.92 -15.28 -3.80
C GLU A 265 10.85 -15.89 -5.21
N LEU A 266 10.71 -15.05 -6.24
CA LEU A 266 10.65 -15.48 -7.63
C LEU A 266 12.00 -16.07 -8.10
N LEU A 267 13.12 -15.48 -7.70
CA LEU A 267 14.45 -16.02 -8.00
C LEU A 267 14.65 -17.42 -7.41
N LEU A 268 14.19 -17.67 -6.18
CA LEU A 268 14.24 -19.02 -5.57
C LEU A 268 13.35 -20.02 -6.32
N ARG A 269 12.20 -19.60 -6.81
CA ARG A 269 11.31 -20.45 -7.62
C ARG A 269 11.88 -20.76 -9.01
N GLN A 270 12.69 -19.84 -9.55
CA GLN A 270 13.33 -20.01 -10.85
C GLN A 270 14.45 -21.07 -10.78
N SER A 271 15.30 -21.01 -9.77
CA SER A 271 16.39 -21.98 -9.56
C SER A 271 16.99 -21.87 -8.17
N ASP A 272 17.32 -23.01 -7.56
CA ASP A 272 18.08 -23.07 -6.31
C ASP A 272 19.46 -22.39 -6.42
N SER A 273 20.03 -22.31 -7.61
CA SER A 273 21.29 -21.61 -7.87
C SER A 273 21.22 -20.10 -7.61
N ASN A 274 20.01 -19.53 -7.59
CA ASN A 274 19.75 -18.11 -7.33
C ASN A 274 19.67 -17.77 -5.83
N ALA A 275 19.94 -18.74 -4.92
CA ALA A 275 19.81 -18.54 -3.48
C ALA A 275 20.62 -17.35 -2.93
N ALA A 276 21.82 -17.10 -3.48
CA ALA A 276 22.64 -15.96 -3.08
C ALA A 276 22.03 -14.62 -3.52
N GLN A 277 21.47 -14.56 -4.73
CA GLN A 277 20.78 -13.37 -5.22
C GLN A 277 19.48 -13.10 -4.46
N ALA A 278 18.69 -14.15 -4.21
CA ALA A 278 17.46 -14.07 -3.42
C ALA A 278 17.74 -13.57 -2.00
N ARG A 279 18.79 -14.08 -1.37
CA ARG A 279 19.24 -13.61 -0.06
C ARG A 279 19.56 -12.11 -0.08
N ASN A 280 20.30 -11.63 -1.08
CA ASN A 280 20.61 -10.21 -1.22
C ASN A 280 19.34 -9.37 -1.38
N CYS A 281 18.36 -9.83 -2.16
CA CYS A 281 17.07 -9.15 -2.31
C CYS A 281 16.34 -9.04 -0.96
N PHE A 282 16.30 -10.12 -0.15
CA PHE A 282 15.66 -10.09 1.16
C PHE A 282 16.40 -9.16 2.15
N GLU A 283 17.73 -9.18 2.16
CA GLU A 283 18.54 -8.30 3.01
C GLU A 283 18.30 -6.82 2.64
N GLN A 284 18.28 -6.49 1.34
CA GLN A 284 17.94 -5.14 0.87
C GLN A 284 16.51 -4.74 1.24
N ALA A 285 15.53 -5.65 1.12
CA ALA A 285 14.15 -5.41 1.51
C ALA A 285 14.02 -5.09 3.00
N ILE A 286 14.74 -5.83 3.87
CA ILE A 286 14.77 -5.60 5.31
C ILE A 286 15.39 -4.23 5.63
N ASP A 287 16.54 -3.92 5.03
CA ASP A 287 17.24 -2.66 5.27
C ASP A 287 16.40 -1.44 4.83
N LEU A 288 15.71 -1.56 3.69
CA LEU A 288 14.81 -0.52 3.22
C LEU A 288 13.59 -0.37 4.12
N ALA A 289 12.94 -1.47 4.49
CA ALA A 289 11.80 -1.46 5.40
C ALA A 289 12.16 -0.82 6.76
N ARG A 290 13.34 -1.10 7.29
CA ARG A 290 13.86 -0.44 8.51
C ARG A 290 14.03 1.06 8.35
N LYS A 291 14.61 1.52 7.23
CA LYS A 291 14.77 2.96 6.92
C LYS A 291 13.41 3.68 6.83
N GLN A 292 12.42 2.99 6.28
CA GLN A 292 11.05 3.50 6.15
C GLN A 292 10.21 3.33 7.43
N SER A 293 10.72 2.64 8.46
CA SER A 293 9.95 2.19 9.64
C SER A 293 8.78 1.27 9.28
N ALA A 294 8.85 0.58 8.13
CA ALA A 294 7.79 -0.26 7.56
C ALA A 294 7.81 -1.66 8.20
N LYS A 295 7.33 -1.77 9.45
CA LYS A 295 7.40 -3.00 10.26
C LYS A 295 6.67 -4.19 9.63
N SER A 296 5.57 -3.96 8.93
CA SER A 296 4.86 -5.04 8.22
C SER A 296 5.71 -5.62 7.09
N PHE A 297 6.40 -4.79 6.32
CA PHE A 297 7.31 -5.27 5.28
C PHE A 297 8.61 -5.84 5.85
N GLU A 298 9.15 -5.27 6.93
CA GLU A 298 10.29 -5.86 7.66
C GLU A 298 9.98 -7.29 8.11
N LEU A 299 8.78 -7.53 8.67
CA LEU A 299 8.34 -8.86 9.07
C LEU A 299 8.28 -9.83 7.88
N ARG A 300 7.65 -9.43 6.78
CA ARG A 300 7.53 -10.27 5.57
C ARG A 300 8.90 -10.64 4.99
N ALA A 301 9.77 -9.66 4.82
CA ALA A 301 11.10 -9.87 4.26
C ALA A 301 11.98 -10.72 5.19
N THR A 302 11.90 -10.49 6.51
CA THR A 302 12.61 -11.30 7.50
C THR A 302 12.11 -12.74 7.52
N ALA A 303 10.79 -12.97 7.39
CA ALA A 303 10.24 -14.32 7.30
C ALA A 303 10.73 -15.06 6.03
N SER A 304 10.82 -14.37 4.89
CA SER A 304 11.38 -14.92 3.64
C SER A 304 12.86 -15.32 3.82
N LEU A 305 13.66 -14.42 4.38
CA LEU A 305 15.08 -14.69 4.66
C LEU A 305 15.25 -15.83 5.69
N ALA A 306 14.43 -15.87 6.73
CA ALA A 306 14.50 -16.91 7.74
C ALA A 306 14.20 -18.30 7.17
N ARG A 307 13.23 -18.44 6.24
CA ARG A 307 12.97 -19.68 5.52
C ARG A 307 14.19 -20.13 4.73
N LEU A 308 14.81 -19.21 3.98
CA LEU A 308 16.01 -19.51 3.19
C LEU A 308 17.19 -19.95 4.07
N LEU A 309 17.46 -19.22 5.15
CA LEU A 309 18.53 -19.57 6.10
C LEU A 309 18.28 -20.92 6.76
N ALA A 310 17.04 -21.24 7.13
CA ALA A 310 16.67 -22.52 7.70
C ALA A 310 16.92 -23.68 6.73
N GLN A 311 16.62 -23.50 5.44
CA GLN A 311 16.92 -24.48 4.39
C GLN A 311 18.43 -24.70 4.21
N GLN A 312 19.24 -23.65 4.40
CA GLN A 312 20.71 -23.70 4.36
C GLN A 312 21.36 -24.25 5.64
N GLY A 313 20.54 -24.55 6.67
CA GLY A 313 21.03 -25.12 7.95
C GLY A 313 21.30 -24.08 9.04
N ASP A 314 21.15 -22.78 8.76
CA ASP A 314 21.42 -21.68 9.70
C ASP A 314 20.17 -21.30 10.53
N ARG A 315 19.61 -22.33 11.22
CA ARG A 315 18.33 -22.23 11.93
C ARG A 315 18.36 -21.25 13.11
N ASP A 316 19.46 -21.19 13.83
CA ASP A 316 19.57 -20.34 15.03
C ASP A 316 19.53 -18.85 14.63
N LYS A 317 20.25 -18.50 13.55
CA LYS A 317 20.22 -17.16 12.99
C LYS A 317 18.83 -16.80 12.46
N ALA A 318 18.21 -17.72 11.70
CA ALA A 318 16.85 -17.55 11.20
C ALA A 318 15.85 -17.27 12.33
N ARG A 319 15.93 -18.05 13.41
CA ARG A 319 15.08 -17.91 14.60
C ARG A 319 15.32 -16.58 15.30
N ALA A 320 16.58 -16.20 15.54
CA ALA A 320 16.92 -15.00 16.28
C ALA A 320 16.38 -13.74 15.58
N MET A 321 16.61 -13.59 14.26
CA MET A 321 16.16 -12.42 13.52
C MET A 321 14.63 -12.35 13.37
N LEU A 322 13.96 -13.50 13.19
CA LEU A 322 12.50 -13.50 13.09
C LEU A 322 11.85 -13.21 14.46
N ALA A 323 12.43 -13.72 15.56
CA ALA A 323 11.94 -13.46 16.91
C ALA A 323 12.05 -11.97 17.28
N GLU A 324 13.12 -11.29 16.84
CA GLU A 324 13.32 -9.87 17.09
C GLU A 324 12.19 -9.03 16.48
N ILE A 325 11.91 -9.18 15.17
CA ILE A 325 10.85 -8.40 14.54
C ILE A 325 9.45 -8.85 14.98
N TYR A 326 9.21 -10.14 15.21
CA TYR A 326 7.93 -10.63 15.72
C TYR A 326 7.61 -10.03 17.10
N GLY A 327 8.62 -9.96 18.00
CA GLY A 327 8.48 -9.40 19.34
C GLY A 327 8.23 -7.88 19.36
N TRP A 328 8.39 -7.18 18.25
CA TRP A 328 8.07 -5.76 18.14
C TRP A 328 6.56 -5.50 18.09
N PHE A 329 5.77 -6.44 17.53
CA PHE A 329 4.33 -6.27 17.35
C PHE A 329 3.56 -6.37 18.68
N THR A 330 2.61 -5.48 18.87
CA THR A 330 1.72 -5.43 20.04
C THR A 330 0.26 -5.69 19.69
N GLU A 331 -0.06 -5.77 18.41
CA GLU A 331 -1.41 -6.02 17.87
C GLU A 331 -1.34 -6.81 16.56
N GLY A 332 -2.48 -7.14 15.97
CA GLY A 332 -2.57 -7.78 14.65
C GLY A 332 -2.24 -9.26 14.62
N PHE A 333 -2.20 -9.96 15.77
CA PHE A 333 -1.82 -11.38 15.85
C PHE A 333 -2.77 -12.32 15.10
N GLU A 334 -3.93 -11.83 14.70
CA GLU A 334 -4.88 -12.56 13.85
C GLU A 334 -4.59 -12.41 12.35
N THR A 335 -3.68 -11.52 11.93
CA THR A 335 -3.30 -11.36 10.53
C THR A 335 -2.51 -12.57 10.00
N ALA A 336 -2.59 -12.82 8.70
CA ALA A 336 -1.87 -13.92 8.06
C ALA A 336 -0.35 -13.84 8.30
N ASP A 337 0.23 -12.64 8.21
CA ASP A 337 1.67 -12.43 8.35
C ASP A 337 2.19 -12.82 9.75
N LEU A 338 1.49 -12.39 10.81
CA LEU A 338 1.90 -12.70 12.18
C LEU A 338 1.63 -14.17 12.55
N LYS A 339 0.55 -14.78 12.04
CA LYS A 339 0.30 -16.22 12.19
C LYS A 339 1.39 -17.06 11.51
N GLU A 340 1.77 -16.70 10.27
CA GLU A 340 2.85 -17.39 9.55
C GLU A 340 4.21 -17.22 10.23
N ALA A 341 4.52 -16.00 10.69
CA ALA A 341 5.75 -15.74 11.43
C ALA A 341 5.83 -16.56 12.73
N LYS A 342 4.73 -16.64 13.49
CA LYS A 342 4.64 -17.48 14.70
C LYS A 342 4.84 -18.96 14.39
N ALA A 343 4.15 -19.45 13.38
CA ALA A 343 4.28 -20.85 12.95
C ALA A 343 5.73 -21.19 12.53
N LEU A 344 6.40 -20.27 11.83
CA LEU A 344 7.79 -20.43 11.44
C LEU A 344 8.73 -20.42 12.67
N LEU A 345 8.52 -19.53 13.63
CA LEU A 345 9.27 -19.50 14.88
C LEU A 345 9.14 -20.81 15.66
N ASP A 346 7.93 -21.37 15.73
CA ASP A 346 7.67 -22.65 16.40
C ASP A 346 8.41 -23.79 15.67
N GLN A 347 8.35 -23.83 14.34
CA GLN A 347 9.11 -24.80 13.54
C GLN A 347 10.63 -24.68 13.75
N LEU A 348 11.16 -23.47 13.81
CA LEU A 348 12.59 -23.22 14.02
C LEU A 348 13.05 -23.60 15.43
N SER A 349 12.16 -23.60 16.42
CA SER A 349 12.44 -23.95 17.81
C SER A 349 12.51 -25.48 18.06
N HIS A 350 11.82 -26.27 17.21
CA HIS A 350 11.85 -27.72 17.32
C HIS A 350 13.08 -28.29 16.60
N ALA A 351 13.86 -29.18 17.25
CA ALA A 351 14.96 -29.84 16.59
C ALA A 351 14.46 -30.63 15.36
N PRO A 352 15.21 -30.66 14.25
CA PRO A 352 14.84 -31.51 13.12
C PRO A 352 14.70 -32.94 13.60
N ALA A 353 13.53 -33.56 13.33
CA ALA A 353 13.37 -34.99 13.61
C ALA A 353 14.56 -35.71 12.97
N ARG A 354 15.44 -36.33 13.77
CA ARG A 354 16.57 -37.12 13.27
C ARG A 354 15.97 -38.17 12.33
N SER A 355 16.21 -38.05 11.03
CA SER A 355 15.89 -39.11 10.09
C SER A 355 16.68 -40.34 10.56
N ARG A 356 16.01 -41.31 11.17
CA ARG A 356 16.59 -42.63 11.40
C ARG A 356 16.87 -43.21 10.03
N ARG A 357 18.11 -43.10 9.56
CA ARG A 357 18.60 -43.96 8.48
C ARG A 357 18.59 -45.38 9.03
N HIS A 358 17.70 -46.20 8.53
CA HIS A 358 17.76 -47.65 8.60
C HIS A 358 18.51 -48.18 7.36
#